data_0147d6c290297632216ace3a6d846a96
#
_entry.id   0147d6c290297632216ace3a6d846a96
#
_cell.length_a   1.000
_cell.length_b   1.000
_cell.length_c   1.000
_cell.angle_alpha   90.00
_cell.angle_beta   90.00
_cell.angle_gamma   90.00
#
_symmetry.space_group_name_H-M   'P 1'
#
loop_
_entity.id
_entity.type
_entity.pdbx_description
1 polymer ?
#
loop_
_entity_poly.entity_id
_entity_poly.type
_entity_poly.pdbx_seq_one_letter_code
_entity_poly.pdbx_strand_id
1 'polypeptide(L)'
;MTMNKILAILIFVFCIQTMNAQTTLSINFLKSNKWMIIEDGIEDGKKDTTVISFDSKKMYTSTHYHFFHPIRKEVVDKTIKIDHVYYLSDAIYGNYDATKVGKATSGKYITFHNVTSSYEDPNGYSTFEVTRSSNSEIVLTLCSFTSGEIDQIGRKLTLKKKQ
;
A
#
# COMPACT_ATOMS: atom_id res chain seq x y z
N MET A 1 34.81 -24.38 27.14
CA MET A 1 34.15 -23.44 26.22
C MET A 1 34.09 -22.10 26.93
N THR A 2 34.79 -21.09 26.44
CA THR A 2 35.03 -19.85 27.20
C THR A 2 33.75 -18.95 27.13
N MET A 3 33.47 -18.26 28.23
CA MET A 3 32.31 -17.37 28.42
C MET A 3 32.07 -16.40 27.24
N ASN A 4 33.14 -15.93 26.59
CA ASN A 4 33.07 -15.06 25.42
C ASN A 4 32.42 -15.72 24.18
N LYS A 5 32.52 -17.04 24.00
CA LYS A 5 31.90 -17.77 22.90
C LYS A 5 30.39 -17.93 23.11
N ILE A 6 29.98 -18.10 24.37
CA ILE A 6 28.55 -18.20 24.72
C ILE A 6 27.87 -16.84 24.53
N LEU A 7 28.53 -15.75 24.93
CA LEU A 7 28.00 -14.40 24.74
C LEU A 7 27.85 -14.03 23.24
N ALA A 8 28.82 -14.40 22.40
CA ALA A 8 28.76 -14.17 20.97
C ALA A 8 27.61 -14.95 20.29
N ILE A 9 27.35 -16.19 20.72
CA ILE A 9 26.25 -17.01 20.22
C ILE A 9 24.89 -16.41 20.65
N LEU A 10 24.78 -15.95 21.89
CA LEU A 10 23.57 -15.29 22.40
C LEU A 10 23.26 -13.99 21.64
N ILE A 11 24.25 -13.16 21.34
CA ILE A 11 24.10 -11.95 20.56
C ILE A 11 23.68 -12.29 19.11
N PHE A 12 24.24 -13.34 18.51
CA PHE A 12 23.91 -13.78 17.16
C PHE A 12 22.47 -14.31 17.07
N VAL A 13 22.01 -15.08 18.06
CA VAL A 13 20.62 -15.58 18.14
C VAL A 13 19.63 -14.42 18.35
N PHE A 14 19.99 -13.40 19.15
CA PHE A 14 19.15 -12.22 19.35
C PHE A 14 19.03 -11.37 18.06
N CYS A 15 20.10 -11.23 17.28
CA CYS A 15 20.08 -10.51 16.01
C CYS A 15 19.24 -11.21 14.93
N ILE A 16 19.12 -12.54 14.95
CA ILE A 16 18.32 -13.29 13.98
C ILE A 16 16.81 -13.14 14.26
N GLN A 17 16.41 -12.89 15.50
CA GLN A 17 14.99 -12.73 15.85
C GLN A 17 14.38 -11.38 15.40
N THR A 18 15.19 -10.39 15.03
CA THR A 18 14.72 -9.07 14.64
C THR A 18 14.40 -8.93 13.14
N MET A 19 14.61 -9.97 12.33
CA MET A 19 14.38 -9.95 10.87
C MET A 19 13.08 -10.64 10.41
N ASN A 20 12.14 -10.92 11.29
CA ASN A 20 10.81 -11.33 10.86
C ASN A 20 10.09 -10.11 10.31
N ALA A 21 10.18 -9.90 8.99
CA ALA A 21 9.32 -8.95 8.30
C ALA A 21 7.87 -9.33 8.61
N GLN A 22 7.17 -8.47 9.32
CA GLN A 22 5.76 -8.66 9.63
C GLN A 22 5.00 -8.73 8.31
N THR A 23 4.33 -9.86 8.05
CA THR A 23 3.51 -10.07 6.85
C THR A 23 2.04 -9.69 7.06
N THR A 24 1.73 -9.10 8.21
CA THR A 24 0.39 -8.64 8.59
C THR A 24 0.38 -7.14 8.82
N LEU A 25 -0.67 -6.47 8.34
CA LEU A 25 -0.93 -5.07 8.65
C LEU A 25 -1.94 -4.96 9.78
N SER A 26 -1.82 -3.93 10.62
CA SER A 26 -2.88 -3.53 11.54
C SER A 26 -3.43 -2.15 11.17
N ILE A 27 -4.72 -1.94 11.45
CA ILE A 27 -5.36 -0.63 11.25
C ILE A 27 -4.64 0.46 12.06
N ASN A 28 -4.23 0.16 13.30
CA ASN A 28 -3.52 1.12 14.15
C ASN A 28 -2.18 1.53 13.53
N PHE A 29 -1.44 0.58 12.96
CA PHE A 29 -0.19 0.88 12.27
C PHE A 29 -0.40 1.74 11.02
N LEU A 30 -1.41 1.43 10.20
CA LEU A 30 -1.77 2.24 9.04
C LEU A 30 -2.14 3.67 9.42
N LYS A 31 -3.00 3.84 10.45
CA LYS A 31 -3.50 5.14 10.92
C LYS A 31 -2.44 6.01 11.60
N SER A 32 -1.46 5.40 12.25
CA SER A 32 -0.43 6.13 13.01
C SER A 32 0.60 6.81 12.12
N ASN A 33 0.58 6.56 10.80
CA ASN A 33 1.57 7.08 9.87
C ASN A 33 0.90 7.72 8.64
N LYS A 34 1.62 8.65 8.02
CA LYS A 34 1.38 9.06 6.64
C LYS A 34 2.36 8.31 5.75
N TRP A 35 1.89 7.91 4.60
CA TRP A 35 2.64 7.11 3.64
C TRP A 35 2.84 7.87 2.35
N MET A 36 3.85 7.51 1.57
CA MET A 36 4.10 8.05 0.24
C MET A 36 4.36 6.94 -0.75
N ILE A 37 3.79 7.08 -1.95
CA ILE A 37 4.23 6.41 -3.16
C ILE A 37 4.96 7.47 -3.99
N ILE A 38 6.13 7.11 -4.54
CA ILE A 38 6.87 7.97 -5.46
C ILE A 38 6.89 7.24 -6.78
N GLU A 39 6.27 7.82 -7.79
CA GLU A 39 6.24 7.33 -9.16
C GLU A 39 7.09 8.25 -10.04
N ASP A 40 7.76 7.69 -11.05
CA ASP A 40 8.49 8.51 -12.01
C ASP A 40 7.49 9.19 -12.95
N GLY A 41 7.57 10.49 -13.08
CA GLY A 41 6.74 11.28 -13.99
C GLY A 41 7.04 10.90 -15.46
N ILE A 42 6.00 10.88 -16.28
CA ILE A 42 6.02 10.26 -17.61
C ILE A 42 6.84 11.07 -18.63
N GLU A 43 6.98 12.40 -18.46
CA GLU A 43 7.52 13.24 -19.54
C GLU A 43 8.63 14.23 -19.15
N ASP A 44 8.79 14.57 -17.88
CA ASP A 44 9.72 15.63 -17.46
C ASP A 44 10.80 15.20 -16.48
N GLY A 45 10.89 13.90 -16.19
CA GLY A 45 11.86 13.35 -15.23
C GLY A 45 11.59 13.74 -13.79
N LYS A 46 10.46 14.38 -13.49
CA LYS A 46 9.99 14.65 -12.14
C LYS A 46 9.23 13.46 -11.60
N LYS A 47 9.29 13.30 -10.29
CA LYS A 47 8.61 12.21 -9.59
C LYS A 47 7.27 12.68 -9.07
N ASP A 48 6.20 12.06 -9.56
CA ASP A 48 4.88 12.25 -8.96
C ASP A 48 4.87 11.64 -7.56
N THR A 49 4.27 12.37 -6.63
CA THR A 49 4.18 11.94 -5.24
C THR A 49 2.74 11.79 -4.82
N THR A 50 2.36 10.57 -4.46
CA THR A 50 1.08 10.30 -3.83
C THR A 50 1.25 10.18 -2.32
N VAL A 51 0.62 11.09 -1.58
CA VAL A 51 0.54 11.02 -0.11
C VAL A 51 -0.71 10.25 0.27
N ILE A 52 -0.55 9.29 1.18
CA ILE A 52 -1.61 8.39 1.63
C ILE A 52 -1.77 8.52 3.14
N SER A 53 -3.02 8.57 3.59
CA SER A 53 -3.39 8.43 5.00
C SER A 53 -4.57 7.48 5.13
N PHE A 54 -4.69 6.85 6.31
CA PHE A 54 -5.74 5.88 6.59
C PHE A 54 -6.55 6.30 7.81
N ASP A 55 -7.85 6.01 7.80
CA ASP A 55 -8.65 5.85 9.00
C ASP A 55 -9.03 4.37 9.18
N SER A 56 -10.05 4.06 9.97
CA SER A 56 -10.47 2.67 10.22
C SER A 56 -11.21 2.03 9.05
N LYS A 57 -11.62 2.80 8.04
CA LYS A 57 -12.47 2.35 6.93
C LYS A 57 -12.03 2.87 5.57
N LYS A 58 -11.31 4.00 5.55
CA LYS A 58 -10.94 4.68 4.31
C LYS A 58 -9.44 4.91 4.21
N MET A 59 -8.95 4.85 2.98
CA MET A 59 -7.67 5.35 2.55
C MET A 59 -7.90 6.64 1.78
N TYR A 60 -7.20 7.69 2.15
CA TYR A 60 -7.22 8.99 1.49
C TYR A 60 -5.94 9.16 0.71
N THR A 61 -6.04 9.40 -0.59
CA THR A 61 -4.89 9.69 -1.44
C THR A 61 -4.90 11.15 -1.86
N SER A 62 -3.72 11.74 -1.96
CA SER A 62 -3.49 13.08 -2.49
C SER A 62 -2.30 13.02 -3.43
N THR A 63 -2.54 13.01 -4.73
CA THR A 63 -1.51 12.94 -5.77
C THR A 63 -1.31 14.32 -6.39
N HIS A 64 -0.07 14.78 -6.38
CA HIS A 64 0.35 15.99 -7.07
C HIS A 64 0.91 15.60 -8.43
N TYR A 65 0.29 16.09 -9.50
CA TYR A 65 0.69 15.89 -10.88
C TYR A 65 1.32 17.15 -11.43
N HIS A 66 2.47 17.00 -12.05
CA HIS A 66 3.13 18.05 -12.81
C HIS A 66 3.60 17.46 -14.14
N PHE A 67 2.91 17.77 -15.23
CA PHE A 67 3.25 17.28 -16.56
C PHE A 67 2.87 18.27 -17.66
N PHE A 68 3.55 18.19 -18.81
CA PHE A 68 3.18 18.94 -20.00
C PHE A 68 2.06 18.19 -20.75
N HIS A 69 0.95 18.89 -21.04
CA HIS A 69 -0.16 18.33 -21.80
C HIS A 69 0.06 18.59 -23.30
N PRO A 70 0.42 17.60 -24.13
CA PRO A 70 0.89 17.83 -25.49
C PRO A 70 -0.20 18.41 -26.43
N ILE A 71 -1.47 18.04 -26.22
CA ILE A 71 -2.58 18.53 -27.03
C ILE A 71 -2.94 19.98 -26.66
N ARG A 72 -2.96 20.32 -25.37
CA ARG A 72 -3.29 21.67 -24.88
C ARG A 72 -2.10 22.62 -24.90
N LYS A 73 -0.88 22.07 -25.08
CA LYS A 73 0.39 22.81 -25.06
C LYS A 73 0.58 23.64 -23.78
N GLU A 74 0.15 23.10 -22.65
CA GLU A 74 0.23 23.73 -21.33
C GLU A 74 0.84 22.81 -20.29
N VAL A 75 1.47 23.40 -19.27
CA VAL A 75 1.89 22.65 -18.07
C VAL A 75 0.68 22.47 -17.18
N VAL A 76 0.36 21.23 -16.88
CA VAL A 76 -0.67 20.87 -15.89
C VAL A 76 0.02 20.71 -14.54
N ASP A 77 -0.40 21.51 -13.57
CA ASP A 77 0.05 21.45 -12.18
C ASP A 77 -1.19 21.39 -11.29
N LYS A 78 -1.53 20.18 -10.82
CA LYS A 78 -2.74 19.99 -10.03
C LYS A 78 -2.61 18.88 -9.00
N THR A 79 -3.34 19.02 -7.91
CA THR A 79 -3.50 17.97 -6.89
C THR A 79 -4.87 17.32 -7.01
N ILE A 80 -4.89 16.00 -7.15
CA ILE A 80 -6.10 15.18 -7.15
C ILE A 80 -6.18 14.44 -5.82
N LYS A 81 -7.37 14.46 -5.18
CA LYS A 81 -7.66 13.75 -3.95
C LYS A 81 -8.75 12.72 -4.21
N ILE A 82 -8.51 11.47 -3.77
CA ILE A 82 -9.44 10.36 -3.93
C ILE A 82 -9.54 9.61 -2.60
N ASP A 83 -10.76 9.18 -2.26
CA ASP A 83 -11.04 8.33 -1.12
C ASP A 83 -11.29 6.90 -1.61
N HIS A 84 -10.68 5.93 -0.96
CA HIS A 84 -10.95 4.50 -1.19
C HIS A 84 -11.44 3.85 0.09
N VAL A 85 -12.52 3.10 0.01
CA VAL A 85 -12.94 2.24 1.12
C VAL A 85 -12.10 0.99 1.10
N TYR A 86 -11.68 0.49 2.27
CA TYR A 86 -10.86 -0.71 2.36
C TYR A 86 -11.23 -1.60 3.55
N TYR A 87 -10.77 -2.84 3.48
CA TYR A 87 -10.76 -3.75 4.62
C TYR A 87 -9.49 -4.62 4.64
N LEU A 88 -9.16 -5.12 5.84
CA LEU A 88 -8.11 -6.10 6.05
C LEU A 88 -8.72 -7.50 6.18
N SER A 89 -7.98 -8.55 5.77
CA SER A 89 -8.42 -9.94 5.85
C SER A 89 -7.23 -10.90 5.91
N ASP A 90 -7.49 -12.14 6.35
CA ASP A 90 -6.51 -13.23 6.32
C ASP A 90 -6.71 -14.18 5.10
N ALA A 91 -7.68 -13.85 4.24
CA ALA A 91 -7.98 -14.61 3.03
C ALA A 91 -8.29 -13.68 1.86
N ILE A 92 -8.03 -14.15 0.63
CA ILE A 92 -8.44 -13.50 -0.61
C ILE A 92 -9.90 -13.87 -0.88
N TYR A 93 -10.72 -12.88 -1.20
CA TYR A 93 -12.11 -13.06 -1.61
C TYR A 93 -12.25 -12.74 -3.10
N GLY A 94 -13.05 -13.52 -3.80
CA GLY A 94 -13.27 -13.34 -5.25
C GLY A 94 -14.14 -12.16 -5.62
N ASN A 95 -14.73 -11.45 -4.62
CA ASN A 95 -15.56 -10.26 -4.82
C ASN A 95 -15.31 -9.26 -3.68
N TYR A 96 -15.57 -7.98 -3.94
CA TYR A 96 -15.60 -6.97 -2.90
C TYR A 96 -16.77 -7.23 -1.94
N ASP A 97 -16.50 -7.16 -0.65
CA ASP A 97 -17.50 -7.35 0.40
C ASP A 97 -17.52 -6.16 1.36
N ALA A 98 -18.45 -5.24 1.11
CA ALA A 98 -18.60 -4.02 1.92
C ALA A 98 -18.87 -4.31 3.42
N THR A 99 -19.40 -5.49 3.76
CA THR A 99 -19.67 -5.85 5.15
C THR A 99 -18.42 -6.09 5.98
N LYS A 100 -17.26 -6.28 5.32
CA LYS A 100 -15.95 -6.48 5.98
C LYS A 100 -15.27 -5.17 6.37
N VAL A 101 -15.72 -4.04 5.86
CA VAL A 101 -15.12 -2.72 6.12
C VAL A 101 -15.16 -2.40 7.62
N GLY A 102 -13.98 -2.18 8.21
CA GLY A 102 -13.85 -1.86 9.64
C GLY A 102 -14.11 -3.02 10.59
N LYS A 103 -14.22 -4.27 10.11
CA LYS A 103 -14.45 -5.46 10.97
C LYS A 103 -13.14 -6.04 11.50
N ALA A 104 -12.19 -6.34 10.61
CA ALA A 104 -10.89 -6.84 11.01
C ALA A 104 -9.97 -5.69 11.43
N THR A 105 -9.21 -5.88 12.52
CA THR A 105 -8.21 -4.91 13.00
C THR A 105 -6.82 -5.17 12.43
N SER A 106 -6.60 -6.34 11.83
CA SER A 106 -5.36 -6.75 11.16
C SER A 106 -5.65 -7.77 10.08
N GLY A 107 -4.67 -8.01 9.18
CA GLY A 107 -4.78 -9.02 8.13
C GLY A 107 -3.54 -9.10 7.26
N LYS A 108 -3.40 -10.23 6.54
CA LYS A 108 -2.36 -10.46 5.53
C LYS A 108 -2.67 -9.81 4.20
N TYR A 109 -3.93 -9.48 3.96
CA TYR A 109 -4.41 -8.87 2.73
C TYR A 109 -5.10 -7.56 3.04
N ILE A 110 -4.96 -6.61 2.12
CA ILE A 110 -5.71 -5.37 2.10
C ILE A 110 -6.48 -5.28 0.77
N THR A 111 -7.79 -5.10 0.86
CA THR A 111 -8.67 -4.97 -0.30
C THR A 111 -9.22 -3.56 -0.36
N PHE A 112 -8.99 -2.88 -1.48
CA PHE A 112 -9.54 -1.57 -1.77
C PHE A 112 -10.72 -1.68 -2.71
N HIS A 113 -11.78 -0.92 -2.44
CA HIS A 113 -12.84 -0.68 -3.41
C HIS A 113 -12.32 0.35 -4.43
N ASN A 114 -12.35 -0.02 -5.70
CA ASN A 114 -11.89 0.86 -6.78
C ASN A 114 -13.02 1.82 -7.14
N VAL A 115 -13.11 2.94 -6.43
CA VAL A 115 -13.96 4.06 -6.83
C VAL A 115 -13.15 4.91 -7.80
N THR A 116 -13.31 4.70 -9.10
CA THR A 116 -12.76 5.60 -10.11
C THR A 116 -13.85 6.53 -10.63
N SER A 117 -13.53 7.79 -10.72
CA SER A 117 -14.43 8.92 -10.86
C SER A 117 -15.30 8.99 -12.14
N SER A 118 -15.14 8.10 -13.11
CA SER A 118 -15.88 8.17 -14.38
C SER A 118 -16.53 6.86 -14.80
N TYR A 119 -16.14 5.74 -14.23
CA TYR A 119 -16.76 4.44 -14.46
C TYR A 119 -16.77 3.71 -13.12
N GLU A 120 -17.78 4.04 -12.30
CA GLU A 120 -18.00 3.32 -11.05
C GLU A 120 -18.43 1.89 -11.38
N ASP A 121 -17.48 0.97 -11.33
CA ASP A 121 -17.83 -0.43 -11.15
C ASP A 121 -18.13 -0.62 -9.65
N PRO A 122 -19.40 -0.76 -9.25
CA PRO A 122 -19.77 -0.93 -7.84
C PRO A 122 -19.18 -2.19 -7.23
N ASN A 123 -18.68 -3.11 -8.05
CA ASN A 123 -18.00 -4.33 -7.64
C ASN A 123 -16.48 -4.26 -7.85
N GLY A 124 -15.97 -3.12 -8.35
CA GLY A 124 -14.56 -2.93 -8.61
C GLY A 124 -13.70 -3.03 -7.35
N TYR A 125 -12.69 -3.88 -7.36
CA TYR A 125 -11.78 -4.02 -6.22
C TYR A 125 -10.36 -4.38 -6.67
N SER A 126 -9.41 -4.11 -5.78
CA SER A 126 -8.04 -4.62 -5.88
C SER A 126 -7.61 -5.16 -4.53
N THR A 127 -7.15 -6.41 -4.49
CA THR A 127 -6.63 -7.06 -3.29
C THR A 127 -5.13 -7.24 -3.40
N PHE A 128 -4.43 -6.78 -2.38
CA PHE A 128 -2.99 -6.89 -2.26
C PHE A 128 -2.62 -7.78 -1.08
N GLU A 129 -1.63 -8.63 -1.29
CA GLU A 129 -0.93 -9.33 -0.22
C GLU A 129 0.11 -8.43 0.41
N VAL A 130 0.20 -8.44 1.74
CA VAL A 130 1.27 -7.77 2.48
C VAL A 130 2.51 -8.64 2.44
N THR A 131 3.42 -8.37 1.53
CA THR A 131 4.64 -9.18 1.37
C THR A 131 5.77 -8.71 2.28
N ARG A 132 5.73 -7.46 2.73
CA ARG A 132 6.65 -6.92 3.75
C ARG A 132 6.00 -5.75 4.47
N SER A 133 6.22 -5.66 5.79
CA SER A 133 5.85 -4.51 6.60
C SER A 133 6.94 -4.22 7.63
N SER A 134 7.33 -2.96 7.73
CA SER A 134 8.32 -2.44 8.69
C SER A 134 7.90 -1.05 9.16
N ASN A 135 8.59 -0.49 10.15
CA ASN A 135 8.29 0.85 10.65
C ASN A 135 8.42 1.98 9.60
N SER A 136 9.12 1.73 8.49
CA SER A 136 9.39 2.73 7.44
C SER A 136 8.79 2.40 6.08
N GLU A 137 8.35 1.14 5.87
CA GLU A 137 7.96 0.68 4.55
C GLU A 137 6.91 -0.44 4.63
N ILE A 138 5.95 -0.43 3.71
CA ILE A 138 5.02 -1.51 3.43
C ILE A 138 5.17 -1.87 1.96
N VAL A 139 5.34 -3.17 1.65
CA VAL A 139 5.31 -3.70 0.28
C VAL A 139 4.06 -4.53 0.11
N LEU A 140 3.25 -4.15 -0.85
CA LEU A 140 2.01 -4.79 -1.23
C LEU A 140 2.18 -5.43 -2.60
N THR A 141 1.70 -6.65 -2.79
CA THR A 141 1.71 -7.34 -4.08
C THR A 141 0.29 -7.59 -4.54
N LEU A 142 -0.08 -7.10 -5.72
CA LEU A 142 -1.42 -7.31 -6.28
C LEU A 142 -1.65 -8.78 -6.53
N CYS A 143 -2.71 -9.36 -5.96
CA CYS A 143 -3.02 -10.77 -6.06
C CYS A 143 -4.43 -11.05 -6.61
N SER A 144 -5.35 -10.08 -6.57
CA SER A 144 -6.68 -10.20 -7.16
C SER A 144 -7.28 -8.83 -7.45
N PHE A 145 -8.06 -8.71 -8.53
CA PHE A 145 -8.80 -7.48 -8.87
C PHE A 145 -9.95 -7.79 -9.84
N THR A 146 -10.94 -6.89 -9.91
CA THR A 146 -12.00 -6.95 -10.92
C THR A 146 -11.60 -6.14 -12.13
N SER A 147 -11.76 -6.69 -13.29
CA SER A 147 -11.54 -6.10 -14.62
C SER A 147 -10.19 -5.38 -14.79
N GLY A 148 -9.47 -5.76 -15.78
CA GLY A 148 -8.19 -5.19 -16.14
C GLY A 148 -7.28 -6.24 -16.76
N GLU A 149 -6.09 -5.86 -16.98
CA GLU A 149 -5.08 -6.68 -17.63
C GLU A 149 -4.54 -7.69 -16.61
N ILE A 150 -4.71 -8.97 -16.91
CA ILE A 150 -4.24 -10.09 -16.05
C ILE A 150 -2.74 -10.01 -15.76
N ASP A 151 -1.97 -9.37 -16.64
CA ASP A 151 -0.54 -9.12 -16.51
C ASP A 151 -0.15 -8.20 -15.34
N GLN A 152 -1.11 -7.52 -14.72
CA GLN A 152 -0.85 -6.73 -13.51
C GLN A 152 -0.74 -7.56 -12.21
N ILE A 153 -1.18 -8.82 -12.20
CA ILE A 153 -0.99 -9.71 -11.05
C ILE A 153 0.49 -9.84 -10.74
N GLY A 154 0.85 -9.69 -9.47
CA GLY A 154 2.24 -9.67 -9.01
C GLY A 154 2.90 -8.28 -9.02
N ARG A 155 2.24 -7.26 -9.55
CA ARG A 155 2.72 -5.88 -9.46
C ARG A 155 2.88 -5.47 -8.00
N LYS A 156 4.01 -4.85 -7.69
CA LYS A 156 4.34 -4.39 -6.34
C LYS A 156 4.03 -2.91 -6.19
N LEU A 157 3.45 -2.58 -5.05
CA LEU A 157 3.24 -1.21 -4.59
C LEU A 157 4.02 -1.02 -3.29
N THR A 158 4.91 -0.04 -3.26
CA THR A 158 5.72 0.26 -2.08
C THR A 158 5.26 1.57 -1.45
N LEU A 159 4.80 1.49 -0.22
CA LEU A 159 4.46 2.63 0.60
C LEU A 159 5.64 2.93 1.53
N LYS A 160 6.21 4.13 1.45
CA LYS A 160 7.25 4.60 2.36
C LYS A 160 6.65 5.57 3.36
N LYS A 161 7.05 5.45 4.62
CA LYS A 161 6.62 6.38 5.66
C LYS A 161 7.06 7.80 5.29
N LYS A 162 6.10 8.73 5.29
CA LYS A 162 6.40 10.15 5.12
C LYS A 162 7.08 10.67 6.39
N GLN A 163 8.27 11.21 6.23
CA GLN A 163 8.99 11.91 7.30
C GLN A 163 8.35 13.27 7.59
#